data_9a0b4a5725a20202998d2bfd526b13eb
#
_entry.id   9a0b4a5725a20202998d2bfd526b13eb
#
_cell.length_a   1.000
_cell.length_b   1.000
_cell.length_c   1.000
_cell.angle_alpha   90.00
_cell.angle_beta   90.00
_cell.angle_gamma   90.00
#
_symmetry.space_group_name_H-M   'P 1'
#
loop_
_entity.id
_entity.type
_entity.pdbx_description
1 polymer ?
#
loop_
_entity_poly.entity_id
_entity_poly.type
_entity_poly.pdbx_seq_one_letter_code
_entity_poly.pdbx_strand_id
1 'polypeptide(L)'
;MAALVDAGALLTYRAAWLRDEGERLETPVRVTTEAAMAKMTATENAQRVIDMALQMHGGLGVKVGTKVESLYRDIRSLRIYEGATEVQQLIIGKAVLQS
;
A
#
# COMPACT_ATOMS: atom_id res chain seq x y z
N MET A 1 -2.43 -12.12 8.48
CA MET A 1 -1.82 -10.78 8.58
C MET A 1 -0.41 -10.73 8.03
N ALA A 2 0.48 -11.64 8.44
CA ALA A 2 1.88 -11.62 8.00
C ALA A 2 2.04 -11.62 6.48
N ALA A 3 1.31 -12.47 5.77
CA ALA A 3 1.38 -12.54 4.31
C ALA A 3 0.97 -11.23 3.64
N LEU A 4 -0.04 -10.54 4.19
CA LEU A 4 -0.48 -9.25 3.66
C LEU A 4 0.59 -8.16 3.87
N VAL A 5 1.25 -8.18 5.02
CA VAL A 5 2.35 -7.24 5.31
C VAL A 5 3.52 -7.49 4.36
N ASP A 6 3.93 -8.75 4.21
CA ASP A 6 5.04 -9.11 3.34
C ASP A 6 4.74 -8.80 1.87
N ALA A 7 3.52 -9.03 1.41
CA ALA A 7 3.14 -8.71 0.04
C ALA A 7 3.28 -7.21 -0.25
N GLY A 8 2.81 -6.37 0.67
CA GLY A 8 2.96 -4.92 0.53
C GLY A 8 4.43 -4.48 0.55
N ALA A 9 5.21 -5.03 1.46
CA ALA A 9 6.64 -4.73 1.58
C ALA A 9 7.41 -5.12 0.32
N LEU A 10 7.16 -6.33 -0.21
CA LEU A 10 7.86 -6.84 -1.39
C LEU A 10 7.55 -6.01 -2.62
N LEU A 11 6.30 -5.59 -2.81
CA LEU A 11 5.96 -4.72 -3.94
C LEU A 11 6.61 -3.35 -3.82
N THR A 12 6.70 -2.82 -2.61
CA THR A 12 7.36 -1.54 -2.34
C THR A 12 8.85 -1.63 -2.64
N TYR A 13 9.50 -2.68 -2.15
CA TYR A 13 10.93 -2.89 -2.40
C TYR A 13 11.22 -3.12 -3.88
N ARG A 14 10.35 -3.82 -4.59
CA ARG A 14 10.50 -4.00 -6.04
C ARG A 14 10.49 -2.66 -6.77
N ALA A 15 9.53 -1.80 -6.47
CA ALA A 15 9.44 -0.48 -7.09
C ALA A 15 10.68 0.36 -6.80
N ALA A 16 11.14 0.36 -5.57
CA ALA A 16 12.34 1.08 -5.15
C ALA A 16 13.58 0.55 -5.84
N TRP A 17 13.74 -0.76 -5.89
CA TRP A 17 14.88 -1.41 -6.56
C TRP A 17 14.93 -1.08 -8.05
N LEU A 18 13.80 -1.16 -8.74
CA LEU A 18 13.74 -0.84 -10.17
C LEU A 18 14.15 0.60 -10.44
N ARG A 19 13.72 1.52 -9.59
CA ARG A 19 14.10 2.93 -9.72
C ARG A 19 15.62 3.10 -9.52
N ASP A 20 16.16 2.50 -8.48
CA ASP A 20 17.58 2.59 -8.15
C ASP A 20 18.44 1.98 -9.27
N GLU A 21 18.03 0.85 -9.84
CA GLU A 21 18.73 0.21 -10.94
C GLU A 21 18.74 1.11 -12.19
N GLY A 22 17.62 1.78 -12.47
CA GLY A 22 17.54 2.74 -13.57
C GLY A 22 18.52 3.88 -13.40
N GLU A 23 18.64 4.43 -12.20
CA GLU A 23 19.60 5.48 -11.88
C GLU A 23 21.05 4.97 -11.99
N ARG A 24 21.33 3.78 -11.45
CA ARG A 24 22.67 3.17 -11.50
C ARG A 24 23.15 2.91 -12.92
N LEU A 25 22.25 2.48 -13.80
CA LEU A 25 22.57 2.16 -15.19
C LEU A 25 22.45 3.37 -16.12
N GLU A 26 22.08 4.53 -15.58
CA GLU A 26 21.81 5.76 -16.34
C GLU A 26 20.78 5.53 -17.46
N THR A 27 19.88 4.58 -17.25
CA THR A 27 18.80 4.27 -18.17
C THR A 27 17.50 4.80 -17.61
N PRO A 28 16.73 5.63 -18.37
CA PRO A 28 15.44 6.10 -17.90
C PRO A 28 14.50 4.93 -17.68
N VAL A 29 14.06 4.72 -16.43
CA VAL A 29 13.11 3.67 -16.06
C VAL A 29 11.87 4.30 -15.49
N ARG A 30 10.74 3.99 -16.10
CA ARG A 30 9.44 4.38 -15.54
C ARG A 30 8.96 3.31 -14.58
N VAL A 31 8.78 3.70 -13.32
CA VAL A 31 8.27 2.80 -12.28
C VAL A 31 6.85 3.19 -11.85
N THR A 32 6.12 3.90 -12.70
CA THR A 32 4.77 4.40 -12.40
C THR A 32 3.81 3.25 -12.05
N THR A 33 3.82 2.18 -12.86
CA THR A 33 2.95 1.02 -12.63
C THR A 33 3.33 0.28 -11.36
N GLU A 34 4.61 0.04 -11.15
CA GLU A 34 5.11 -0.67 -9.97
C GLU A 34 4.85 0.13 -8.69
N ALA A 35 5.01 1.45 -8.74
CA ALA A 35 4.68 2.33 -7.62
C ALA A 35 3.18 2.34 -7.33
N ALA A 36 2.34 2.34 -8.38
CA ALA A 36 0.88 2.26 -8.23
C ALA A 36 0.47 0.93 -7.59
N MET A 37 1.06 -0.18 -8.03
CA MET A 37 0.80 -1.49 -7.43
C MET A 37 1.22 -1.52 -5.97
N ALA A 38 2.39 -0.97 -5.65
CA ALA A 38 2.90 -0.92 -4.28
C ALA A 38 2.00 -0.09 -3.38
N LYS A 39 1.64 1.11 -3.81
CA LYS A 39 0.78 2.01 -3.02
C LYS A 39 -0.59 1.39 -2.78
N MET A 40 -1.24 0.91 -3.83
CA MET A 40 -2.56 0.30 -3.73
C MET A 40 -2.53 -0.93 -2.80
N THR A 41 -1.62 -1.85 -3.04
CA THR A 41 -1.56 -3.10 -2.28
C THR A 41 -1.18 -2.86 -0.83
N ALA A 42 -0.17 -2.02 -0.57
CA ALA A 42 0.28 -1.76 0.79
C ALA A 42 -0.81 -1.09 1.63
N THR A 43 -1.52 -0.09 1.08
CA THR A 43 -2.56 0.61 1.82
C THR A 43 -3.81 -0.24 2.01
N GLU A 44 -4.23 -0.99 1.00
CA GLU A 44 -5.37 -1.91 1.13
C GLU A 44 -5.07 -3.03 2.12
N ASN A 45 -3.88 -3.63 2.02
CA ASN A 45 -3.48 -4.69 2.95
C ASN A 45 -3.35 -4.17 4.38
N ALA A 46 -2.80 -2.96 4.56
CA ALA A 46 -2.68 -2.34 5.88
C ALA A 46 -4.06 -2.13 6.52
N GLN A 47 -5.04 -1.67 5.75
CA GLN A 47 -6.42 -1.53 6.24
C GLN A 47 -6.97 -2.88 6.73
N ARG A 48 -6.76 -3.93 5.95
CA ARG A 48 -7.23 -5.28 6.31
C ARG A 48 -6.54 -5.81 7.56
N VAL A 49 -5.23 -5.62 7.66
CA VAL A 49 -4.44 -6.07 8.82
C VAL A 49 -4.89 -5.33 10.09
N ILE A 50 -5.03 -4.01 10.01
CA ILE A 50 -5.42 -3.19 11.14
C ILE A 50 -6.85 -3.52 11.57
N ASP A 51 -7.76 -3.77 10.62
CA ASP A 51 -9.13 -4.17 10.93
C ASP A 51 -9.14 -5.50 11.70
N MET A 52 -8.37 -6.49 11.25
CA MET A 52 -8.25 -7.77 11.94
C MET A 52 -7.63 -7.61 13.35
N ALA A 53 -6.60 -6.78 13.47
CA ALA A 53 -5.94 -6.52 14.75
C ALA A 53 -6.90 -5.83 15.73
N LEU A 54 -7.68 -4.87 15.25
CA LEU A 54 -8.69 -4.19 16.06
C LEU A 54 -9.73 -5.19 16.57
N GLN A 55 -10.19 -6.06 15.69
CA GLN A 55 -11.17 -7.11 16.05
C GLN A 55 -10.61 -8.01 17.16
N MET A 56 -9.34 -8.37 17.09
CA MET A 56 -8.69 -9.20 18.10
C MET A 56 -8.54 -8.50 19.46
N HIS A 57 -8.50 -7.18 19.48
CA HIS A 57 -8.47 -6.40 20.73
C HIS A 57 -9.83 -6.32 21.42
N GLY A 58 -10.91 -6.66 20.72
CA GLY A 58 -12.27 -6.57 21.28
C GLY A 58 -12.62 -5.13 21.64
N GLY A 59 -13.23 -4.92 22.79
CA GLY A 59 -13.66 -3.59 23.23
C GLY A 59 -12.54 -2.57 23.32
N LEU A 60 -11.31 -2.98 23.61
CA LEU A 60 -10.15 -2.09 23.62
C LEU A 60 -9.86 -1.52 22.23
N GLY A 61 -10.22 -2.23 21.18
CA GLY A 61 -10.01 -1.80 19.80
C GLY A 61 -10.79 -0.56 19.42
N VAL A 62 -11.90 -0.30 20.08
CA VAL A 62 -12.74 0.87 19.81
C VAL A 62 -12.63 1.96 20.88
N LYS A 63 -11.73 1.75 21.84
CA LYS A 63 -11.49 2.72 22.90
C LYS A 63 -10.49 3.76 22.46
N VAL A 64 -10.86 5.04 22.50
CA VAL A 64 -9.96 6.15 22.22
C VAL A 64 -8.74 6.10 23.15
N GLY A 65 -7.56 6.24 22.57
CA GLY A 65 -6.28 6.15 23.30
C GLY A 65 -5.57 4.82 23.14
N THR A 66 -6.25 3.79 22.63
CA THR A 66 -5.62 2.51 22.29
C THR A 66 -4.88 2.66 20.97
N LYS A 67 -3.66 2.11 20.87
CA LYS A 67 -2.82 2.25 19.68
C LYS A 67 -3.52 1.76 18.41
N VAL A 68 -4.15 0.60 18.46
CA VAL A 68 -4.83 0.02 17.28
C VAL A 68 -6.00 0.88 16.83
N GLU A 69 -6.71 1.53 17.74
CA GLU A 69 -7.80 2.44 17.40
C GLU A 69 -7.28 3.64 16.62
N SER A 70 -6.19 4.26 17.05
CA SER A 70 -5.59 5.39 16.33
C SER A 70 -5.04 4.97 14.97
N LEU A 71 -4.43 3.80 14.86
CA LEU A 71 -3.95 3.27 13.58
C LEU A 71 -5.10 3.03 12.61
N TYR A 72 -6.25 2.55 13.11
CA TYR A 72 -7.43 2.34 12.27
C TYR A 72 -7.92 3.64 11.63
N ARG A 73 -7.95 4.72 12.41
CA ARG A 73 -8.33 6.04 11.89
C ARG A 73 -7.30 6.58 10.90
N ASP A 74 -6.02 6.43 11.21
CA ASP A 74 -4.94 6.97 10.38
C ASP A 74 -4.85 6.30 9.03
N ILE A 75 -4.97 4.96 8.98
CA ILE A 75 -4.80 4.22 7.72
C ILE A 75 -5.88 4.55 6.70
N ARG A 76 -7.06 4.94 7.14
CA ARG A 76 -8.19 5.16 6.23
C ARG A 76 -7.89 6.24 5.20
N SER A 77 -7.21 7.31 5.58
CA SER A 77 -6.88 8.41 4.68
C SER A 77 -5.82 8.02 3.64
N LEU A 78 -4.95 7.06 3.96
CA LEU A 78 -3.92 6.59 3.02
C LEU A 78 -4.49 5.93 1.77
N ARG A 79 -5.73 5.48 1.82
CA ARG A 79 -6.42 4.89 0.67
C ARG A 79 -7.09 5.95 -0.21
N ILE A 80 -7.06 7.20 0.22
CA ILE A 80 -7.75 8.32 -0.46
C ILE A 80 -6.76 9.31 -1.04
N TYR A 81 -5.79 9.78 -0.25
CA TYR A 81 -4.88 10.83 -0.70
C TYR A 81 -3.70 10.29 -1.49
N GLU A 82 -2.99 11.18 -2.19
CA GLU A 82 -1.84 10.83 -3.05
C GLU A 82 -2.22 9.78 -4.10
N GLY A 83 -3.40 9.94 -4.68
CA GLY A 83 -3.97 8.98 -5.60
C GLY A 83 -4.77 7.89 -4.87
N ALA A 84 -6.08 8.03 -4.88
CA ALA A 84 -6.97 7.04 -4.26
C ALA A 84 -6.75 5.66 -4.87
N THR A 85 -7.18 4.62 -4.17
CA THR A 85 -7.09 3.22 -4.65
C THR A 85 -7.62 3.08 -6.07
N GLU A 86 -8.76 3.71 -6.38
CA GLU A 86 -9.36 3.64 -7.72
C GLU A 86 -8.50 4.32 -8.77
N VAL A 87 -7.80 5.40 -8.43
CA VAL A 87 -6.84 6.05 -9.34
C VAL A 87 -5.65 5.13 -9.62
N GLN A 88 -5.16 4.42 -8.60
CA GLN A 88 -4.09 3.44 -8.78
C GLN A 88 -4.55 2.30 -9.68
N GLN A 89 -5.78 1.84 -9.52
CA GLN A 89 -6.37 0.81 -10.38
C GLN A 89 -6.42 1.26 -11.83
N LEU A 90 -6.78 2.51 -12.10
CA LEU A 90 -6.80 3.07 -13.46
C LEU A 90 -5.39 3.10 -14.07
N ILE A 91 -4.38 3.49 -13.30
CA ILE A 91 -2.99 3.51 -13.76
C ILE A 91 -2.53 2.11 -14.14
N ILE A 92 -2.79 1.14 -13.27
CA ILE A 92 -2.41 -0.27 -13.50
C ILE A 92 -3.16 -0.83 -14.70
N GLY A 93 -4.46 -0.61 -14.76
CA GLY A 93 -5.30 -1.10 -15.85
C GLY A 93 -4.84 -0.57 -17.20
N LYS A 94 -4.51 0.71 -17.28
CA LYS A 94 -3.99 1.32 -18.50
C LYS A 94 -2.69 0.65 -18.95
N ALA A 95 -1.78 0.41 -18.00
CA ALA A 95 -0.50 -0.23 -18.30
C ALA A 95 -0.70 -1.66 -18.83
N VAL A 96 -1.60 -2.43 -18.20
CA VAL A 96 -1.91 -3.81 -18.61
C VAL A 96 -2.50 -3.83 -20.02
N LEU A 97 -3.40 -2.89 -20.33
CA LEU A 97 -4.04 -2.84 -21.64
C LEU A 97 -3.08 -2.41 -22.76
N GLN A 98 -2.00 -1.73 -22.41
CA GLN A 98 -1.00 -1.27 -23.37
C GLN A 98 0.18 -2.24 -23.53
N SER A 99 0.24 -3.27 -22.72
CA SER A 99 1.33 -4.24 -22.77
C SER A 99 1.16 -5.31 -23.84
#